data_7466feb8028939d75196a6b88daedf90
#
_entry.id   7466feb8028939d75196a6b88daedf90
#
_cell.length_a   1.000
_cell.length_b   1.000
_cell.length_c   1.000
_cell.angle_alpha   90.00
_cell.angle_beta   90.00
_cell.angle_gamma   90.00
#
_symmetry.space_group_name_H-M   'P 1'
#
loop_
_entity.id
_entity.type
_entity.pdbx_description
1 polymer ?
#
loop_
_entity_poly.entity_id
_entity_poly.type
_entity_poly.pdbx_seq_one_letter_code
_entity_poly.pdbx_strand_id
1 'polypeptide(L)'
;MKRNVYRILGCFLFAFTLCIMTPSFAKASVKNIPQTKTSGTYTGNVDITGDENADSVIIRTTPDQEGWYINRFTIYLNGKRTTEISLRDHDCYDLTVKYAKMSKQHTFIQIIGRGENDYVTYNEIFTYNKKSNQFRVVKSFNDRSSYAEEIVTANKKGITVKHRVQPTETGWINWTLPFKYSKQKFIRTASSTKTVRSELG
;
A
#
# COMPACT_ATOMS: atom_id res chain seq x y z
N MET A 1 -4.70 62.81 3.23
CA MET A 1 -4.04 61.69 3.96
C MET A 1 -4.91 60.42 4.18
N LYS A 2 -6.22 60.49 4.28
CA LYS A 2 -7.07 59.31 4.57
C LYS A 2 -7.17 58.24 3.42
N ARG A 3 -6.98 58.65 2.16
CA ARG A 3 -7.15 57.75 0.99
C ARG A 3 -6.02 56.71 0.79
N ASN A 4 -4.82 57.00 1.29
CA ASN A 4 -3.65 56.11 1.14
C ASN A 4 -3.60 55.01 2.21
N VAL A 5 -4.22 55.23 3.38
CA VAL A 5 -4.25 54.26 4.46
C VAL A 5 -5.09 53.03 4.09
N TYR A 6 -6.23 53.21 3.39
CA TYR A 6 -7.08 52.08 2.96
C TYR A 6 -6.45 51.26 1.86
N ARG A 7 -5.58 51.86 1.00
CA ARG A 7 -4.85 51.09 -0.03
C ARG A 7 -3.77 50.20 0.58
N ILE A 8 -3.08 50.68 1.59
CA ILE A 8 -2.03 49.91 2.31
C ILE A 8 -2.69 48.79 3.13
N LEU A 9 -3.83 49.08 3.81
CA LEU A 9 -4.55 48.06 4.58
C LEU A 9 -5.12 46.96 3.68
N GLY A 10 -5.64 47.33 2.49
CA GLY A 10 -6.15 46.34 1.49
C GLY A 10 -5.06 45.43 0.96
N CYS A 11 -3.87 45.94 0.69
CA CYS A 11 -2.74 45.12 0.25
C CYS A 11 -2.23 44.18 1.34
N PHE A 12 -2.22 44.60 2.61
CA PHE A 12 -1.82 43.75 3.73
C PHE A 12 -2.83 42.62 3.99
N LEU A 13 -4.14 42.89 3.91
CA LEU A 13 -5.17 41.84 4.03
C LEU A 13 -5.11 40.84 2.89
N PHE A 14 -4.82 41.28 1.66
CA PHE A 14 -4.70 40.37 0.51
C PHE A 14 -3.42 39.54 0.57
N ALA A 15 -2.32 40.07 1.03
CA ALA A 15 -1.08 39.32 1.26
C ALA A 15 -1.20 38.29 2.39
N PHE A 16 -1.95 38.61 3.46
CA PHE A 16 -2.16 37.71 4.59
C PHE A 16 -3.10 36.51 4.21
N THR A 17 -4.08 36.74 3.34
CA THR A 17 -4.96 35.67 2.87
C THR A 17 -4.28 34.72 1.89
N LEU A 18 -3.27 35.19 1.13
CA LEU A 18 -2.47 34.33 0.25
C LEU A 18 -1.44 33.47 0.99
N CYS A 19 -1.02 33.86 2.18
CA CYS A 19 -0.05 33.08 2.99
C CYS A 19 -0.69 31.89 3.74
N ILE A 20 -2.02 31.78 3.79
CA ILE A 20 -2.69 30.69 4.56
C ILE A 20 -3.03 29.47 3.69
N MET A 21 -2.90 29.59 2.37
CA MET A 21 -2.99 28.41 1.49
C MET A 21 -1.64 27.71 1.36
N THR A 22 -1.10 27.22 2.47
CA THR A 22 -0.06 26.18 2.38
C THR A 22 -0.72 24.98 1.73
N PRO A 23 -0.26 24.54 0.55
CA PRO A 23 -0.81 23.33 -0.03
C PRO A 23 -0.58 22.20 0.99
N SER A 24 -1.66 21.61 1.48
CA SER A 24 -1.60 20.42 2.32
C SER A 24 -0.97 19.34 1.46
N PHE A 25 0.34 19.17 1.56
CA PHE A 25 1.03 18.08 0.90
C PHE A 25 0.51 16.79 1.52
N ALA A 26 -0.18 15.99 0.71
CA ALA A 26 -0.62 14.68 1.15
C ALA A 26 0.59 13.92 1.73
N LYS A 27 0.54 13.67 3.04
CA LYS A 27 1.62 13.03 3.77
C LYS A 27 1.76 11.59 3.26
N ALA A 28 2.95 11.21 2.84
CA ALA A 28 3.25 9.84 2.49
C ALA A 28 3.06 8.94 3.73
N SER A 29 2.40 7.80 3.55
CA SER A 29 2.07 6.91 4.67
C SER A 29 1.92 5.46 4.22
N VAL A 30 2.15 4.55 5.17
CA VAL A 30 1.80 3.13 5.05
C VAL A 30 0.86 2.79 6.20
N LYS A 31 -0.22 2.09 5.90
CA LYS A 31 -1.23 1.66 6.88
C LYS A 31 -1.70 0.25 6.55
N ASN A 32 -2.07 -0.51 7.57
CA ASN A 32 -2.80 -1.75 7.39
C ASN A 32 -4.27 -1.46 7.07
N ILE A 33 -4.86 -2.28 6.22
CA ILE A 33 -6.31 -2.38 6.03
C ILE A 33 -6.75 -3.61 6.85
N PRO A 34 -7.40 -3.41 8.00
CA PRO A 34 -7.70 -4.50 8.92
C PRO A 34 -8.78 -5.43 8.36
N GLN A 35 -8.71 -6.68 8.78
CA GLN A 35 -9.83 -7.61 8.62
C GLN A 35 -10.98 -7.14 9.53
N THR A 36 -12.20 -7.24 9.02
CA THR A 36 -13.42 -6.94 9.79
C THR A 36 -13.79 -8.14 10.67
N LYS A 37 -14.86 -7.99 11.49
CA LYS A 37 -15.45 -9.11 12.25
C LYS A 37 -15.97 -10.24 11.34
N THR A 38 -16.28 -9.94 10.07
CA THR A 38 -16.62 -10.95 9.08
C THR A 38 -15.32 -11.51 8.53
N SER A 39 -15.09 -12.79 8.76
CA SER A 39 -13.91 -13.52 8.25
C SER A 39 -13.76 -13.31 6.74
N GLY A 40 -12.54 -13.15 6.27
CA GLY A 40 -12.23 -12.96 4.86
C GLY A 40 -12.67 -11.61 4.27
N THR A 41 -13.00 -10.62 5.11
CA THR A 41 -13.35 -9.27 4.65
C THR A 41 -12.43 -8.23 5.27
N TYR A 42 -11.75 -7.46 4.43
CA TYR A 42 -10.85 -6.37 4.83
C TYR A 42 -11.46 -5.05 4.38
N THR A 43 -11.53 -4.06 5.27
CA THR A 43 -12.17 -2.77 4.97
C THR A 43 -11.29 -1.61 5.42
N GLY A 44 -11.11 -0.64 4.54
CA GLY A 44 -10.38 0.59 4.83
C GLY A 44 -10.98 1.80 4.11
N ASN A 45 -10.84 2.97 4.73
CA ASN A 45 -11.14 4.25 4.12
C ASN A 45 -9.82 4.94 3.80
N VAL A 46 -9.44 4.92 2.52
CA VAL A 46 -8.13 5.39 2.04
C VAL A 46 -8.29 6.06 0.67
N ASP A 47 -7.57 7.14 0.44
CA ASP A 47 -7.60 7.85 -0.83
C ASP A 47 -6.84 7.05 -1.92
N ILE A 48 -7.57 6.24 -2.68
CA ILE A 48 -7.08 5.43 -3.79
C ILE A 48 -7.13 6.20 -5.09
N THR A 49 -8.18 7.01 -5.27
CA THR A 49 -8.41 7.76 -6.50
C THR A 49 -7.50 8.99 -6.62
N GLY A 50 -6.87 9.43 -5.54
CA GLY A 50 -5.96 10.58 -5.52
C GLY A 50 -6.67 11.92 -5.62
N ASP A 51 -7.96 11.98 -5.23
CA ASP A 51 -8.77 13.20 -5.19
C ASP A 51 -8.83 13.86 -3.80
N GLU A 52 -8.04 13.31 -2.85
CA GLU A 52 -7.95 13.72 -1.44
C GLU A 52 -9.15 13.33 -0.57
N ASN A 53 -10.17 12.73 -1.15
CA ASN A 53 -11.27 12.13 -0.41
C ASN A 53 -10.95 10.68 -0.06
N ALA A 54 -11.49 10.20 1.06
CA ALA A 54 -11.35 8.80 1.42
C ALA A 54 -12.31 7.94 0.60
N ASP A 55 -11.73 6.98 -0.13
CA ASP A 55 -12.48 5.94 -0.84
C ASP A 55 -12.73 4.77 0.10
N SER A 56 -13.91 4.16 0.02
CA SER A 56 -14.20 2.89 0.68
C SER A 56 -13.58 1.75 -0.12
N VAL A 57 -12.57 1.11 0.44
CA VAL A 57 -11.92 -0.09 -0.13
C VAL A 57 -12.37 -1.30 0.65
N ILE A 58 -12.94 -2.28 -0.04
CA ILE A 58 -13.33 -3.57 0.55
C ILE A 58 -12.66 -4.68 -0.25
N ILE A 59 -11.98 -5.59 0.43
CA ILE A 59 -11.42 -6.80 -0.17
C ILE A 59 -12.15 -7.97 0.46
N ARG A 60 -12.77 -8.82 -0.36
CA ARG A 60 -13.48 -10.02 0.07
C ARG A 60 -12.81 -11.25 -0.49
N THR A 61 -12.55 -12.20 0.37
CA THR A 61 -12.07 -13.53 -0.03
C THR A 61 -13.24 -14.45 -0.29
N THR A 62 -13.00 -15.43 -1.14
CA THR A 62 -13.89 -16.58 -1.36
C THR A 62 -13.06 -17.83 -1.11
N PRO A 63 -13.49 -18.72 -0.20
CA PRO A 63 -12.77 -19.96 0.07
C PRO A 63 -12.90 -20.93 -1.14
N ASP A 64 -12.10 -21.98 -1.11
CA ASP A 64 -12.25 -23.14 -1.96
C ASP A 64 -13.49 -23.97 -1.57
N GLN A 65 -13.71 -25.10 -2.23
CA GLN A 65 -14.88 -25.97 -1.96
C GLN A 65 -14.83 -26.63 -0.58
N GLU A 66 -13.63 -26.84 -0.05
CA GLU A 66 -13.40 -27.49 1.25
C GLU A 66 -13.36 -26.49 2.40
N GLY A 67 -13.24 -25.19 2.09
CA GLY A 67 -13.16 -24.11 3.06
C GLY A 67 -11.79 -23.93 3.71
N TRP A 68 -10.75 -24.61 3.20
CA TRP A 68 -9.41 -24.58 3.75
C TRP A 68 -8.59 -23.41 3.23
N TYR A 69 -8.63 -23.15 1.91
CA TYR A 69 -7.82 -22.16 1.26
C TYR A 69 -8.68 -21.02 0.68
N ILE A 70 -8.07 -19.86 0.53
CA ILE A 70 -8.67 -18.77 -0.22
C ILE A 70 -8.50 -19.04 -1.71
N ASN A 71 -9.58 -19.33 -2.40
CA ASN A 71 -9.60 -19.59 -3.83
C ASN A 71 -9.42 -18.32 -4.68
N ARG A 72 -9.92 -17.17 -4.17
CA ARG A 72 -9.83 -15.86 -4.82
C ARG A 72 -10.12 -14.73 -3.86
N PHE A 73 -9.73 -13.53 -4.25
CA PHE A 73 -10.23 -12.31 -3.62
C PHE A 73 -10.77 -11.33 -4.65
N THR A 74 -11.70 -10.50 -4.21
CA THR A 74 -12.32 -9.45 -5.03
C THR A 74 -12.14 -8.10 -4.34
N ILE A 75 -11.67 -7.09 -5.10
CA ILE A 75 -11.53 -5.71 -4.62
C ILE A 75 -12.75 -4.90 -5.06
N TYR A 76 -13.37 -4.22 -4.11
CA TYR A 76 -14.43 -3.26 -4.32
C TYR A 76 -13.91 -1.86 -3.98
N LEU A 77 -14.25 -0.89 -4.79
CA LEU A 77 -13.97 0.53 -4.57
C LEU A 77 -15.29 1.30 -4.59
N ASN A 78 -15.60 2.00 -3.50
CA ASN A 78 -16.86 2.75 -3.34
C ASN A 78 -18.10 1.91 -3.67
N GLY A 79 -18.13 0.66 -3.17
CA GLY A 79 -19.20 -0.30 -3.37
C GLY A 79 -19.26 -0.98 -4.74
N LYS A 80 -18.40 -0.58 -5.69
CA LYS A 80 -18.34 -1.19 -7.02
C LYS A 80 -17.24 -2.25 -7.09
N ARG A 81 -17.55 -3.44 -7.62
CA ARG A 81 -16.56 -4.48 -7.94
C ARG A 81 -15.63 -3.95 -9.02
N THR A 82 -14.31 -4.01 -8.77
CA THR A 82 -13.29 -3.50 -9.69
C THR A 82 -12.39 -4.59 -10.23
N THR A 83 -11.90 -5.49 -9.37
CA THR A 83 -10.87 -6.47 -9.75
C THR A 83 -11.09 -7.76 -8.98
N GLU A 84 -10.91 -8.88 -9.64
CA GLU A 84 -10.89 -10.22 -9.03
C GLU A 84 -9.59 -10.91 -9.39
N ILE A 85 -8.98 -11.57 -8.40
CA ILE A 85 -7.73 -12.31 -8.53
C ILE A 85 -7.94 -13.74 -8.04
N SER A 86 -7.55 -14.73 -8.86
CA SER A 86 -7.50 -16.13 -8.48
C SER A 86 -6.27 -16.41 -7.64
N LEU A 87 -6.44 -17.20 -6.58
CA LEU A 87 -5.37 -17.69 -5.71
C LEU A 87 -5.27 -19.22 -5.71
N ARG A 88 -5.88 -19.90 -6.71
CA ARG A 88 -5.96 -21.39 -6.77
C ARG A 88 -4.60 -22.08 -6.69
N ASP A 89 -3.56 -21.43 -7.19
CA ASP A 89 -2.21 -22.00 -7.26
C ASP A 89 -1.32 -21.50 -6.10
N HIS A 90 -1.92 -20.95 -5.03
CA HIS A 90 -1.17 -20.24 -3.99
C HIS A 90 -1.36 -20.77 -2.56
N ASP A 91 -2.13 -21.82 -2.32
CA ASP A 91 -2.36 -22.43 -0.99
C ASP A 91 -2.47 -21.40 0.16
N CYS A 92 -3.34 -20.42 -0.02
CA CYS A 92 -3.41 -19.23 0.82
C CYS A 92 -4.52 -19.37 1.87
N TYR A 93 -4.20 -19.24 3.17
CA TYR A 93 -5.18 -19.29 4.29
C TYR A 93 -5.65 -17.92 4.72
N ASP A 94 -4.78 -16.91 4.66
CA ASP A 94 -5.06 -15.57 5.16
C ASP A 94 -4.39 -14.50 4.31
N LEU A 95 -4.92 -13.28 4.39
CA LEU A 95 -4.36 -12.12 3.69
C LEU A 95 -3.90 -11.06 4.68
N THR A 96 -2.76 -10.46 4.40
CA THR A 96 -2.36 -9.18 4.96
C THR A 96 -2.53 -8.11 3.89
N VAL A 97 -3.30 -7.08 4.19
CA VAL A 97 -3.56 -5.98 3.25
C VAL A 97 -2.96 -4.68 3.76
N LYS A 98 -2.14 -4.04 2.92
CA LYS A 98 -1.52 -2.76 3.22
C LYS A 98 -1.86 -1.71 2.18
N TYR A 99 -2.06 -0.50 2.66
CA TYR A 99 -2.17 0.70 1.85
C TYR A 99 -0.89 1.50 1.94
N ALA A 100 -0.36 1.95 0.81
CA ALA A 100 0.82 2.79 0.72
C ALA A 100 0.54 4.02 -0.14
N LYS A 101 0.64 5.22 0.44
CA LYS A 101 0.49 6.49 -0.26
C LYS A 101 1.86 7.15 -0.41
N MET A 102 2.30 7.34 -1.65
CA MET A 102 3.55 8.05 -1.96
C MET A 102 3.29 9.54 -2.23
N SER A 103 2.19 9.85 -2.91
CA SER A 103 1.76 11.21 -3.28
C SER A 103 0.26 11.21 -3.55
N LYS A 104 -0.32 12.37 -3.85
CA LYS A 104 -1.74 12.47 -4.28
C LYS A 104 -2.07 11.55 -5.46
N GLN A 105 -1.13 11.38 -6.40
CA GLN A 105 -1.35 10.63 -7.64
C GLN A 105 -0.88 9.17 -7.58
N HIS A 106 -0.13 8.78 -6.55
CA HIS A 106 0.49 7.47 -6.46
C HIS A 106 0.15 6.80 -5.14
N THR A 107 -0.89 6.00 -5.20
CA THR A 107 -1.40 5.17 -4.11
C THR A 107 -1.43 3.71 -4.53
N PHE A 108 -1.15 2.83 -3.59
CA PHE A 108 -0.95 1.40 -3.84
C PHE A 108 -1.60 0.58 -2.74
N ILE A 109 -2.03 -0.62 -3.10
CA ILE A 109 -2.43 -1.67 -2.15
C ILE A 109 -1.47 -2.82 -2.34
N GLN A 110 -0.85 -3.29 -1.26
CA GLN A 110 -0.13 -4.55 -1.23
C GLN A 110 -1.04 -5.61 -0.60
N ILE A 111 -1.14 -6.76 -1.25
CA ILE A 111 -1.85 -7.94 -0.76
C ILE A 111 -0.84 -9.06 -0.64
N ILE A 112 -0.71 -9.59 0.58
CA ILE A 112 0.20 -10.69 0.92
C ILE A 112 -0.67 -11.85 1.36
N GLY A 113 -0.62 -12.97 0.64
CA GLY A 113 -1.25 -14.23 1.00
C GLY A 113 -0.29 -15.11 1.77
N ARG A 114 -0.80 -15.72 2.85
CA ARG A 114 -0.04 -16.62 3.72
C ARG A 114 -0.62 -18.01 3.69
N GLY A 115 0.26 -18.98 3.51
CA GLY A 115 -0.03 -20.40 3.62
C GLY A 115 0.33 -20.98 4.98
N GLU A 116 0.53 -22.28 5.04
CA GLU A 116 0.99 -22.99 6.25
C GLU A 116 2.28 -22.38 6.81
N ASN A 117 2.42 -22.41 8.13
CA ASN A 117 3.60 -21.91 8.85
C ASN A 117 3.97 -20.47 8.47
N ASP A 118 2.98 -19.63 8.14
CA ASP A 118 3.20 -18.22 7.77
C ASP A 118 4.02 -18.00 6.48
N TYR A 119 4.23 -19.03 5.66
CA TYR A 119 4.88 -18.87 4.36
C TYR A 119 4.08 -17.92 3.47
N VAL A 120 4.79 -17.00 2.82
CA VAL A 120 4.18 -16.14 1.81
C VAL A 120 4.01 -16.92 0.52
N THR A 121 2.77 -17.17 0.16
CA THR A 121 2.38 -17.91 -1.06
C THR A 121 1.96 -16.97 -2.17
N TYR A 122 1.53 -15.75 -1.84
CA TYR A 122 1.13 -14.71 -2.78
C TYR A 122 1.58 -13.33 -2.28
N ASN A 123 2.12 -12.48 -3.17
CA ASN A 123 2.52 -11.13 -2.78
C ASN A 123 2.59 -10.19 -3.99
N GLU A 124 1.65 -9.26 -4.07
CA GLU A 124 1.59 -8.30 -5.16
C GLU A 124 1.23 -6.90 -4.68
N ILE A 125 1.74 -5.90 -5.41
CA ILE A 125 1.41 -4.50 -5.24
C ILE A 125 0.55 -4.04 -6.41
N PHE A 126 -0.59 -3.45 -6.08
CA PHE A 126 -1.59 -2.96 -7.03
C PHE A 126 -1.66 -1.44 -7.02
N THR A 127 -1.99 -0.85 -8.16
CA THR A 127 -2.44 0.53 -8.30
C THR A 127 -3.77 0.58 -9.03
N TYR A 128 -4.60 1.57 -8.70
CA TYR A 128 -5.87 1.77 -9.37
C TYR A 128 -5.71 2.54 -10.68
N ASN A 129 -6.35 2.05 -11.74
CA ASN A 129 -6.41 2.68 -13.04
C ASN A 129 -7.82 3.29 -13.24
N LYS A 130 -7.92 4.61 -13.16
CA LYS A 130 -9.20 5.34 -13.32
C LYS A 130 -9.85 5.11 -14.67
N LYS A 131 -9.08 4.93 -15.76
CA LYS A 131 -9.63 4.77 -17.11
C LYS A 131 -10.35 3.43 -17.28
N SER A 132 -9.77 2.35 -16.74
CA SER A 132 -10.36 1.00 -16.82
C SER A 132 -11.25 0.67 -15.63
N ASN A 133 -11.27 1.50 -14.58
CA ASN A 133 -11.93 1.24 -13.31
C ASN A 133 -11.47 -0.10 -12.68
N GLN A 134 -10.18 -0.39 -12.76
CA GLN A 134 -9.59 -1.65 -12.27
C GLN A 134 -8.28 -1.42 -11.54
N PHE A 135 -7.99 -2.32 -10.59
CA PHE A 135 -6.64 -2.43 -10.04
C PHE A 135 -5.78 -3.26 -11.00
N ARG A 136 -4.52 -2.86 -11.13
CA ARG A 136 -3.50 -3.60 -11.91
C ARG A 136 -2.25 -3.79 -11.09
N VAL A 137 -1.59 -4.90 -11.30
CA VAL A 137 -0.31 -5.23 -10.66
C VAL A 137 0.78 -4.31 -11.19
N VAL A 138 1.55 -3.71 -10.29
CA VAL A 138 2.72 -2.89 -10.59
C VAL A 138 4.02 -3.50 -10.09
N LYS A 139 3.93 -4.49 -9.21
CA LYS A 139 5.03 -5.32 -8.73
C LYS A 139 4.48 -6.64 -8.22
N SER A 140 5.06 -7.74 -8.68
CA SER A 140 4.86 -9.08 -8.12
C SER A 140 6.14 -9.55 -7.43
N PHE A 141 6.00 -10.32 -6.36
CA PHE A 141 7.06 -11.01 -5.63
C PHE A 141 6.82 -12.54 -5.61
N ASN A 142 5.83 -13.02 -6.39
CA ASN A 142 5.41 -14.43 -6.38
C ASN A 142 6.49 -15.39 -6.91
N ASP A 143 7.47 -14.90 -7.66
CA ASP A 143 8.57 -15.67 -8.22
C ASP A 143 9.70 -15.98 -7.22
N ARG A 144 9.52 -15.59 -5.96
CA ARG A 144 10.52 -15.77 -4.91
C ARG A 144 9.92 -16.54 -3.74
N SER A 145 10.52 -17.66 -3.40
CA SER A 145 10.25 -18.43 -2.19
C SER A 145 10.77 -17.70 -0.94
N SER A 146 10.33 -16.47 -0.70
CA SER A 146 10.83 -15.67 0.40
C SER A 146 9.74 -15.40 1.43
N TYR A 147 10.14 -15.41 2.68
CA TYR A 147 9.25 -15.36 3.85
C TYR A 147 8.44 -14.07 4.04
N ALA A 148 8.73 -12.98 3.41
CA ALA A 148 7.84 -11.82 3.25
C ALA A 148 8.54 -10.59 2.68
N GLU A 149 8.09 -10.09 1.56
CA GLU A 149 8.34 -8.71 1.14
C GLU A 149 7.16 -7.86 1.57
N GLU A 150 7.39 -6.96 2.49
CA GLU A 150 6.36 -6.13 3.10
C GLU A 150 6.72 -4.64 2.97
N ILE A 151 5.82 -3.81 2.44
CA ILE A 151 6.04 -2.36 2.40
C ILE A 151 6.06 -1.84 3.84
N VAL A 152 7.18 -1.20 4.21
CA VAL A 152 7.36 -0.61 5.55
C VAL A 152 7.34 0.91 5.53
N THR A 153 7.80 1.53 4.44
CA THR A 153 7.72 2.99 4.27
C THR A 153 7.33 3.36 2.86
N ALA A 154 6.71 4.53 2.73
CA ALA A 154 6.44 5.16 1.45
C ALA A 154 6.80 6.66 1.55
N ASN A 155 7.36 7.22 0.48
CA ASN A 155 7.64 8.64 0.35
C ASN A 155 7.58 9.07 -1.11
N LYS A 156 7.75 10.34 -1.43
CA LYS A 156 7.69 10.87 -2.81
C LYS A 156 8.71 10.22 -3.76
N LYS A 157 9.80 9.64 -3.26
CA LYS A 157 10.85 9.00 -4.06
C LYS A 157 10.54 7.53 -4.37
N GLY A 158 9.75 6.85 -3.52
CA GLY A 158 9.45 5.44 -3.67
C GLY A 158 8.90 4.78 -2.43
N ILE A 159 9.04 3.47 -2.38
CA ILE A 159 8.73 2.63 -1.23
C ILE A 159 9.98 1.92 -0.73
N THR A 160 9.97 1.55 0.54
CA THR A 160 10.93 0.61 1.10
C THR A 160 10.19 -0.66 1.47
N VAL A 161 10.73 -1.78 1.04
CA VAL A 161 10.20 -3.11 1.32
C VAL A 161 11.15 -3.79 2.29
N LYS A 162 10.61 -4.38 3.35
CA LYS A 162 11.32 -5.27 4.27
C LYS A 162 11.21 -6.69 3.69
N HIS A 163 12.34 -7.29 3.39
CA HIS A 163 12.46 -8.69 3.02
C HIS A 163 12.99 -9.46 4.22
N ARG A 164 12.29 -10.49 4.66
CA ARG A 164 12.64 -11.29 5.82
C ARG A 164 12.99 -12.72 5.40
N VAL A 165 14.15 -13.19 5.79
CA VAL A 165 14.62 -14.54 5.52
C VAL A 165 15.04 -15.18 6.85
N GLN A 166 14.67 -16.43 7.08
CA GLN A 166 15.17 -17.22 8.20
C GLN A 166 16.37 -18.05 7.69
N PRO A 167 17.58 -17.73 8.09
CA PRO A 167 18.70 -18.66 7.90
C PRO A 167 18.54 -19.83 8.87
N THR A 168 18.97 -20.99 8.45
CA THR A 168 18.73 -22.29 9.09
C THR A 168 19.21 -22.44 10.55
N GLU A 169 20.05 -21.54 11.07
CA GLU A 169 20.67 -21.73 12.39
C GLU A 169 20.85 -20.47 13.26
N THR A 170 20.63 -19.26 12.76
CA THR A 170 21.07 -18.03 13.46
C THR A 170 20.01 -16.94 13.63
N GLY A 171 18.74 -17.28 13.49
CA GLY A 171 17.66 -16.28 13.62
C GLY A 171 17.31 -15.57 12.31
N TRP A 172 16.50 -14.51 12.41
CA TRP A 172 15.95 -13.81 11.26
C TRP A 172 16.91 -12.76 10.68
N ILE A 173 17.10 -12.79 9.37
CA ILE A 173 17.79 -11.72 8.64
C ILE A 173 16.73 -10.84 7.95
N ASN A 174 16.79 -9.56 8.22
CA ASN A 174 15.94 -8.57 7.56
C ASN A 174 16.78 -7.78 6.55
N TRP A 175 16.24 -7.64 5.36
CA TRP A 175 16.80 -6.81 4.30
C TRP A 175 15.88 -5.63 4.04
N THR A 176 16.45 -4.48 3.86
CA THR A 176 15.71 -3.29 3.43
C THR A 176 15.95 -3.06 1.95
N LEU A 177 14.89 -3.14 1.15
CA LEU A 177 14.93 -3.04 -0.30
C LEU A 177 14.24 -1.76 -0.75
N PRO A 178 14.99 -0.75 -1.23
CA PRO A 178 14.38 0.47 -1.76
C PRO A 178 13.94 0.28 -3.21
N PHE A 179 12.74 0.77 -3.51
CA PHE A 179 12.15 0.78 -4.85
C PHE A 179 11.69 2.19 -5.23
N LYS A 180 11.97 2.59 -6.47
CA LYS A 180 11.44 3.79 -7.12
C LYS A 180 10.25 3.41 -7.99
N TYR A 181 9.18 4.19 -7.96
CA TYR A 181 8.09 4.05 -8.92
C TYR A 181 8.39 4.85 -10.19
N SER A 182 8.48 4.17 -11.32
CA SER A 182 8.79 4.77 -12.63
C SER A 182 8.17 3.95 -13.74
N LYS A 183 7.66 4.61 -14.79
CA LYS A 183 7.02 3.94 -15.95
C LYS A 183 5.99 2.89 -15.51
N GLN A 184 5.19 3.23 -14.50
CA GLN A 184 4.11 2.38 -13.97
C GLN A 184 4.56 1.05 -13.33
N LYS A 185 5.81 0.96 -12.87
CA LYS A 185 6.38 -0.21 -12.18
C LYS A 185 7.27 0.23 -11.02
N PHE A 186 7.45 -0.66 -10.04
CA PHE A 186 8.47 -0.50 -9.02
C PHE A 186 9.79 -1.12 -9.50
N ILE A 187 10.85 -0.30 -9.48
CA ILE A 187 12.21 -0.69 -9.89
C ILE A 187 13.11 -0.56 -8.65
N ARG A 188 13.85 -1.60 -8.33
CA ARG A 188 14.85 -1.59 -7.26
C ARG A 188 15.95 -0.59 -7.58
N THR A 189 16.35 0.25 -6.61
CA THR A 189 17.23 1.41 -6.87
C THR A 189 18.62 1.30 -6.25
N ALA A 190 18.82 0.44 -5.26
CA ALA A 190 20.10 0.30 -4.56
C ALA A 190 20.31 -1.12 -4.04
N SER A 191 21.52 -1.38 -3.55
CA SER A 191 21.83 -2.57 -2.78
C SER A 191 20.97 -2.62 -1.52
N SER A 192 20.63 -3.83 -1.08
CA SER A 192 19.91 -4.05 0.16
C SER A 192 20.78 -3.71 1.36
N THR A 193 20.20 -3.09 2.38
CA THR A 193 20.84 -2.98 3.69
C THR A 193 20.43 -4.19 4.54
N LYS A 194 21.41 -4.94 5.02
CA LYS A 194 21.20 -6.11 5.87
C LYS A 194 21.15 -5.69 7.34
N THR A 195 20.13 -6.13 8.06
CA THR A 195 20.09 -6.03 9.53
C THR A 195 19.86 -7.42 10.09
N VAL A 196 20.77 -7.90 10.89
CA VAL A 196 20.64 -9.18 11.61
C VAL A 196 19.98 -8.88 12.95
N ARG A 197 18.86 -9.51 13.24
CA ARG A 197 18.30 -9.59 14.59
C ARG A 197 18.40 -11.04 15.02
N SER A 198 19.18 -11.33 16.05
CA SER A 198 19.08 -12.58 16.79
C SER A 198 17.84 -12.49 17.68
N GLU A 199 16.81 -13.26 17.42
CA GLU A 199 15.73 -13.51 18.38
C GLU A 199 16.09 -14.73 19.25
N LEU A 200 17.30 -14.72 19.80
CA LEU A 200 17.70 -15.60 20.87
C LEU A 200 17.81 -14.73 22.13
N GLY A 201 16.70 -14.59 22.81
CA GLY A 201 16.55 -13.97 24.10
C GLY A 201 15.41 -14.60 24.81
#